data_c20f25d14f67e025570410cf5496cfd8
#
_entry.id   c20f25d14f67e025570410cf5496cfd8
#
_cell.length_a   1.000
_cell.length_b   1.000
_cell.length_c   1.000
_cell.angle_alpha   90.00
_cell.angle_beta   90.00
_cell.angle_gamma   90.00
#
_symmetry.space_group_name_H-M   'P 1'
#
loop_
_entity.id
_entity.type
_entity.pdbx_description
1 polymer ?
#
loop_
_entity_poly.entity_id
_entity_poly.type
_entity_poly.pdbx_seq_one_letter_code
_entity_poly.pdbx_strand_id
1 'polypeptide(L)'
;RVSLISDSKARPIEFSIGAESCSPHRLVAPTIGDMLITANPKSKNITIAIDALSAVVATGHRGIAYWAESNKTHWTTSSAYTESLPQWINNYNQLGFNDIYHMERWTPIYYAKIYKNEEVAVIEDIKGKSTKLLSDVDLTLASSKIGHMRYTPAGNNMVLEFARSLIAQEQLTSNDTPDLLNIIL
;
A
#
# COMPACT_ATOMS: atom_id res chain seq x y z
N ARG A 1 -4.83 0.67 -22.80
CA ARG A 1 -3.58 0.59 -22.04
C ARG A 1 -3.58 -0.72 -21.24
N VAL A 2 -2.51 -1.49 -21.36
CA VAL A 2 -2.35 -2.70 -20.57
C VAL A 2 -1.61 -2.31 -19.28
N SER A 3 -2.16 -2.67 -18.12
CA SER A 3 -1.49 -2.45 -16.82
C SER A 3 -0.23 -3.30 -16.72
N LEU A 4 0.84 -2.73 -16.13
CA LEU A 4 2.12 -3.42 -15.92
C LEU A 4 1.98 -4.65 -15.02
N ILE A 5 1.02 -4.64 -14.10
CA ILE A 5 0.83 -5.68 -13.09
C ILE A 5 -0.43 -6.55 -13.31
N SER A 6 -1.27 -6.21 -14.30
CA SER A 6 -2.51 -6.97 -14.53
C SER A 6 -2.19 -8.40 -15.02
N ASP A 7 -2.76 -9.39 -14.34
CA ASP A 7 -2.58 -10.81 -14.64
C ASP A 7 -3.87 -11.59 -14.37
N SER A 8 -4.50 -12.07 -15.43
CA SER A 8 -5.73 -12.85 -15.33
C SER A 8 -5.56 -14.25 -14.71
N LYS A 9 -4.31 -14.72 -14.56
CA LYS A 9 -3.99 -16.00 -13.91
C LYS A 9 -3.83 -15.88 -12.40
N ALA A 10 -3.51 -14.67 -11.92
CA ALA A 10 -3.43 -14.40 -10.49
C ALA A 10 -4.83 -14.13 -9.93
N ARG A 11 -5.02 -14.37 -8.65
CA ARG A 11 -6.23 -14.00 -7.91
C ARG A 11 -5.87 -13.15 -6.70
N PRO A 12 -6.65 -12.14 -6.38
CA PRO A 12 -6.46 -11.40 -5.13
C PRO A 12 -6.79 -12.33 -3.95
N ILE A 13 -6.10 -12.13 -2.82
CA ILE A 13 -6.29 -12.92 -1.61
C ILE A 13 -7.14 -12.12 -0.62
N GLU A 14 -8.26 -12.72 -0.14
CA GLU A 14 -9.20 -12.10 0.81
C GLU A 14 -9.70 -10.72 0.36
N PHE A 15 -10.30 -10.65 -0.79
CA PHE A 15 -10.64 -9.42 -1.51
C PHE A 15 -12.13 -9.07 -1.47
N SER A 16 -12.43 -7.80 -1.76
CA SER A 16 -13.77 -7.34 -2.16
C SER A 16 -14.04 -7.64 -3.62
N ILE A 17 -15.32 -7.78 -3.98
CA ILE A 17 -15.76 -7.95 -5.37
C ILE A 17 -15.18 -6.82 -6.24
N GLY A 18 -14.48 -7.20 -7.31
CA GLY A 18 -13.90 -6.25 -8.26
C GLY A 18 -12.44 -5.87 -8.00
N ALA A 19 -11.75 -6.52 -7.05
CA ALA A 19 -10.32 -6.30 -6.88
C ALA A 19 -9.53 -6.77 -8.12
N GLU A 20 -8.49 -5.99 -8.47
CA GLU A 20 -7.63 -6.34 -9.61
C GLU A 20 -6.75 -7.54 -9.31
N SER A 21 -6.65 -8.42 -10.31
CA SER A 21 -5.69 -9.52 -10.30
C SER A 21 -4.32 -9.02 -10.72
N CYS A 22 -3.35 -9.11 -9.83
CA CYS A 22 -2.03 -8.50 -9.99
C CYS A 22 -0.91 -9.54 -9.84
N SER A 23 0.14 -9.41 -10.66
CA SER A 23 1.37 -10.18 -10.51
C SER A 23 2.56 -9.46 -11.13
N PRO A 24 3.81 -9.85 -10.79
CA PRO A 24 5.02 -9.31 -11.40
C PRO A 24 5.35 -9.92 -12.77
N HIS A 25 4.52 -10.79 -13.36
CA HIS A 25 4.87 -11.59 -14.56
C HIS A 25 5.28 -10.75 -15.78
N ARG A 26 4.91 -9.47 -15.82
CA ARG A 26 5.28 -8.54 -16.91
C ARG A 26 6.53 -7.72 -16.61
N LEU A 27 7.08 -7.82 -15.42
CA LEU A 27 8.36 -7.18 -15.10
C LEU A 27 9.46 -7.97 -15.79
N VAL A 28 10.22 -7.30 -16.65
CA VAL A 28 11.30 -7.94 -17.45
C VAL A 28 12.60 -8.00 -16.65
N ALA A 29 12.88 -6.96 -15.85
CA ALA A 29 14.10 -6.87 -15.06
C ALA A 29 13.90 -7.37 -13.64
N PRO A 30 14.89 -8.03 -13.03
CA PRO A 30 14.86 -8.36 -11.62
C PRO A 30 15.00 -7.11 -10.77
N THR A 31 14.37 -7.13 -9.58
CA THR A 31 14.53 -6.09 -8.56
C THR A 31 15.72 -6.35 -7.65
N ILE A 32 16.07 -5.38 -6.80
CA ILE A 32 17.08 -5.57 -5.74
C ILE A 32 16.67 -6.73 -4.84
N GLY A 33 15.37 -6.84 -4.50
CA GLY A 33 14.84 -7.95 -3.71
C GLY A 33 14.99 -9.30 -4.38
N ASP A 34 14.75 -9.38 -5.70
CA ASP A 34 14.98 -10.60 -6.47
C ASP A 34 16.44 -11.03 -6.41
N MET A 35 17.37 -10.08 -6.53
CA MET A 35 18.80 -10.34 -6.46
C MET A 35 19.23 -10.78 -5.05
N LEU A 36 18.68 -10.14 -4.00
CA LEU A 36 18.94 -10.51 -2.60
C LEU A 36 18.56 -11.97 -2.34
N ILE A 37 17.32 -12.35 -2.70
CA ILE A 37 16.82 -13.73 -2.50
C ILE A 37 17.64 -14.73 -3.37
N THR A 38 18.10 -14.31 -4.54
CA THR A 38 18.93 -15.15 -5.38
C THR A 38 20.30 -15.40 -4.74
N ALA A 39 20.90 -14.36 -4.16
CA ALA A 39 22.18 -14.45 -3.46
C ALA A 39 22.07 -15.18 -2.12
N ASN A 40 21.00 -14.97 -1.39
CA ASN A 40 20.73 -15.60 -0.10
C ASN A 40 19.25 -16.01 0.03
N PRO A 41 18.92 -17.28 -0.25
CA PRO A 41 17.53 -17.79 -0.19
C PRO A 41 16.87 -17.73 1.19
N LYS A 42 17.63 -17.49 2.27
CA LYS A 42 17.10 -17.32 3.62
C LYS A 42 16.65 -15.89 3.91
N SER A 43 17.05 -14.94 3.09
CA SER A 43 16.64 -13.55 3.21
C SER A 43 15.15 -13.37 2.89
N LYS A 44 14.52 -12.41 3.54
CA LYS A 44 13.15 -11.98 3.23
C LYS A 44 13.20 -10.72 2.38
N ASN A 45 12.30 -10.64 1.40
CA ASN A 45 12.03 -9.45 0.61
C ASN A 45 10.55 -9.14 0.72
N ILE A 46 10.20 -8.11 1.46
CA ILE A 46 8.81 -7.73 1.73
C ILE A 46 8.59 -6.27 1.32
N THR A 47 7.51 -6.01 0.61
CA THR A 47 7.11 -4.65 0.25
C THR A 47 5.73 -4.35 0.78
N ILE A 48 5.58 -3.14 1.31
CA ILE A 48 4.31 -2.57 1.76
C ILE A 48 4.09 -1.26 1.01
N ALA A 49 2.92 -1.11 0.42
CA ALA A 49 2.51 0.13 -0.24
C ALA A 49 1.00 0.33 -0.10
N ILE A 50 0.55 1.56 -0.31
CA ILE A 50 -0.89 1.83 -0.30
C ILE A 50 -1.60 1.32 -1.57
N ASP A 51 -0.87 1.08 -2.66
CA ASP A 51 -1.40 0.58 -3.92
C ASP A 51 -0.64 -0.63 -4.46
N ALA A 52 -1.35 -1.46 -5.22
CA ALA A 52 -0.81 -2.69 -5.78
C ALA A 52 0.35 -2.48 -6.76
N LEU A 53 0.30 -1.41 -7.59
CA LEU A 53 1.32 -1.16 -8.60
C LEU A 53 2.68 -0.92 -7.94
N SER A 54 2.71 -0.01 -6.97
CA SER A 54 3.92 0.33 -6.22
C SER A 54 4.46 -0.89 -5.46
N ALA A 55 3.57 -1.65 -4.80
CA ALA A 55 3.96 -2.85 -4.07
C ALA A 55 4.58 -3.92 -4.98
N VAL A 56 3.91 -4.27 -6.07
CA VAL A 56 4.35 -5.34 -6.99
C VAL A 56 5.65 -4.98 -7.72
N VAL A 57 5.76 -3.73 -8.20
CA VAL A 57 6.96 -3.28 -8.93
C VAL A 57 8.20 -3.26 -8.03
N ALA A 58 8.06 -2.84 -6.78
CA ALA A 58 9.19 -2.79 -5.86
C ALA A 58 9.59 -4.18 -5.33
N THR A 59 8.62 -5.08 -5.12
CA THR A 59 8.90 -6.46 -4.69
C THR A 59 9.59 -7.26 -5.78
N GLY A 60 9.10 -7.19 -7.01
CA GLY A 60 9.55 -8.05 -8.09
C GLY A 60 8.96 -9.46 -8.03
N HIS A 61 9.75 -10.44 -8.47
CA HIS A 61 9.31 -11.84 -8.65
C HIS A 61 9.52 -12.71 -7.40
N ARG A 62 10.45 -12.31 -6.51
CA ARG A 62 10.86 -13.07 -5.33
C ARG A 62 10.65 -12.26 -4.07
N GLY A 63 9.65 -12.63 -3.29
CA GLY A 63 9.29 -11.91 -2.08
C GLY A 63 7.80 -11.90 -1.86
N ILE A 64 7.32 -10.97 -1.06
CA ILE A 64 5.89 -10.78 -0.80
C ILE A 64 5.56 -9.29 -0.88
N ALA A 65 4.51 -8.96 -1.64
CA ALA A 65 3.96 -7.61 -1.74
C ALA A 65 2.63 -7.54 -0.98
N TYR A 66 2.47 -6.56 -0.10
CA TYR A 66 1.21 -6.24 0.56
C TYR A 66 0.77 -4.84 0.18
N TRP A 67 -0.52 -4.66 -0.05
CA TRP A 67 -1.10 -3.35 -0.34
C TRP A 67 -2.48 -3.21 0.30
N ALA A 68 -2.92 -1.96 0.45
CA ALA A 68 -4.25 -1.69 0.97
C ALA A 68 -5.29 -1.87 -0.14
N GLU A 69 -6.37 -2.59 0.16
CA GLU A 69 -7.49 -2.75 -0.75
C GLU A 69 -8.27 -1.45 -0.91
N SER A 70 -8.55 -1.03 -2.16
CA SER A 70 -9.17 0.28 -2.45
C SER A 70 -10.57 0.47 -1.87
N ASN A 71 -11.33 -0.59 -1.67
CA ASN A 71 -12.72 -0.54 -1.20
C ASN A 71 -12.87 -0.83 0.29
N LYS A 72 -11.85 -1.41 0.91
CA LYS A 72 -11.76 -1.70 2.34
C LYS A 72 -10.43 -1.22 2.85
N THR A 73 -10.34 -0.97 4.12
CA THR A 73 -9.08 -0.63 4.79
C THR A 73 -8.26 -1.86 5.16
N HIS A 74 -8.39 -2.93 4.40
CA HIS A 74 -7.73 -4.20 4.64
C HIS A 74 -6.45 -4.33 3.83
N TRP A 75 -5.45 -4.91 4.42
CA TRP A 75 -4.24 -5.33 3.73
C TRP A 75 -4.49 -6.63 2.99
N THR A 76 -4.01 -6.70 1.77
CA THR A 76 -4.18 -7.85 0.87
C THR A 76 -2.90 -8.12 0.09
N THR A 77 -2.92 -9.18 -0.70
CA THR A 77 -1.86 -9.59 -1.61
C THR A 77 -2.46 -10.34 -2.80
N SER A 78 -1.62 -11.01 -3.58
CA SER A 78 -2.01 -11.82 -4.72
C SER A 78 -1.52 -13.25 -4.60
N SER A 79 -2.23 -14.18 -5.24
CA SER A 79 -1.81 -15.58 -5.36
C SER A 79 -0.49 -15.76 -6.13
N ALA A 80 0.02 -14.70 -6.76
CA ALA A 80 1.36 -14.71 -7.34
C ALA A 80 2.48 -14.75 -6.26
N TYR A 81 2.16 -14.35 -5.03
CA TYR A 81 3.10 -14.32 -3.91
C TYR A 81 2.80 -15.38 -2.84
N THR A 82 1.55 -15.61 -2.52
CA THR A 82 1.12 -16.57 -1.50
C THR A 82 -0.30 -17.07 -1.74
N GLU A 83 -0.60 -18.26 -1.25
CA GLU A 83 -1.94 -18.84 -1.36
C GLU A 83 -2.95 -18.27 -0.33
N SER A 84 -2.46 -17.75 0.79
CA SER A 84 -3.28 -17.17 1.86
C SER A 84 -2.52 -16.08 2.60
N LEU A 85 -3.24 -15.16 3.24
CA LEU A 85 -2.64 -14.21 4.17
C LEU A 85 -2.15 -14.91 5.44
N PRO A 86 -1.01 -14.50 6.00
CA PRO A 86 -0.62 -14.90 7.35
C PRO A 86 -1.73 -14.58 8.37
N GLN A 87 -1.90 -15.44 9.36
CA GLN A 87 -2.96 -15.28 10.37
C GLN A 87 -2.91 -13.92 11.08
N TRP A 88 -1.71 -13.38 11.32
CA TRP A 88 -1.55 -12.09 11.96
C TRP A 88 -2.13 -10.93 11.11
N ILE A 89 -2.03 -11.01 9.76
CA ILE A 89 -2.64 -10.00 8.86
C ILE A 89 -4.16 -10.12 8.89
N ASN A 90 -4.71 -11.34 8.91
CA ASN A 90 -6.14 -11.55 9.07
C ASN A 90 -6.65 -10.96 10.38
N ASN A 91 -5.93 -11.18 11.47
CA ASN A 91 -6.26 -10.59 12.77
C ASN A 91 -6.15 -9.06 12.73
N TYR A 92 -5.10 -8.52 12.10
CA TYR A 92 -4.91 -7.08 11.93
C TYR A 92 -6.08 -6.44 11.16
N ASN A 93 -6.49 -7.06 10.06
CA ASN A 93 -7.64 -6.62 9.26
C ASN A 93 -8.95 -6.64 10.05
N GLN A 94 -9.17 -7.68 10.88
CA GLN A 94 -10.37 -7.80 11.72
C GLN A 94 -10.44 -6.76 12.84
N LEU A 95 -9.30 -6.34 13.37
CA LEU A 95 -9.24 -5.33 14.43
C LEU A 95 -9.58 -3.91 13.93
N GLY A 96 -9.64 -3.71 12.61
CA GLY A 96 -10.07 -2.44 12.03
C GLY A 96 -9.11 -1.27 12.31
N PHE A 97 -7.84 -1.52 12.58
CA PHE A 97 -6.86 -0.45 12.88
C PHE A 97 -6.83 0.62 11.80
N ASN A 98 -7.02 0.24 10.55
CA ASN A 98 -7.05 1.19 9.45
C ASN A 98 -8.28 2.10 9.47
N ASP A 99 -9.37 1.69 10.11
CA ASP A 99 -10.60 2.48 10.17
C ASP A 99 -10.46 3.74 11.02
N ILE A 100 -9.49 3.77 11.94
CA ILE A 100 -9.19 4.95 12.76
C ILE A 100 -8.79 6.12 11.89
N TYR A 101 -8.02 5.89 10.82
CA TYR A 101 -7.55 6.93 9.91
C TYR A 101 -8.64 7.55 9.04
N HIS A 102 -9.81 6.93 8.92
CA HIS A 102 -10.95 7.52 8.21
C HIS A 102 -11.66 8.62 8.98
N MET A 103 -11.45 8.67 10.29
CA MET A 103 -12.04 9.69 11.15
C MET A 103 -11.13 10.91 11.30
N GLU A 104 -9.90 10.84 10.79
CA GLU A 104 -8.98 11.95 10.88
C GLU A 104 -9.32 13.02 9.84
N ARG A 105 -9.53 14.23 10.34
CA ARG A 105 -9.63 15.41 9.50
C ARG A 105 -8.24 15.96 9.28
N TRP A 106 -7.79 16.00 8.03
CA TRP A 106 -6.52 16.60 7.73
C TRP A 106 -6.60 18.12 7.81
N THR A 107 -5.89 18.69 8.76
CA THR A 107 -5.75 20.14 8.94
C THR A 107 -4.31 20.54 8.67
N PRO A 108 -4.06 21.68 8.00
CA PRO A 108 -2.72 22.23 7.84
C PRO A 108 -2.05 22.47 9.19
N ILE A 109 -0.75 22.16 9.31
CA ILE A 109 0.04 22.33 10.55
C ILE A 109 0.17 23.83 10.91
N TYR A 110 0.26 24.70 9.88
CA TYR A 110 0.39 26.15 10.06
C TYR A 110 -0.87 26.88 9.62
N TYR A 111 -1.04 28.12 10.06
CA TYR A 111 -2.12 28.98 9.58
C TYR A 111 -2.06 29.16 8.05
N ALA A 112 -3.20 29.17 7.37
CA ALA A 112 -3.31 29.23 5.91
C ALA A 112 -2.48 30.34 5.26
N LYS A 113 -2.37 31.52 5.89
CA LYS A 113 -1.57 32.66 5.42
C LYS A 113 -0.06 32.41 5.35
N ILE A 114 0.45 31.34 5.98
CA ILE A 114 1.88 30.97 5.92
C ILE A 114 2.19 30.19 4.65
N TYR A 115 1.19 29.51 4.09
CA TYR A 115 1.32 28.80 2.82
C TYR A 115 1.23 29.84 1.70
N LYS A 116 2.32 29.99 0.92
CA LYS A 116 2.45 31.02 -0.12
C LYS A 116 1.45 30.95 -1.27
N ASN A 117 0.77 29.82 -1.44
CA ASN A 117 -0.24 29.63 -2.48
C ASN A 117 -1.58 29.29 -1.81
N GLU A 118 -2.45 30.29 -1.70
CA GLU A 118 -3.86 30.06 -1.33
C GLU A 118 -4.61 29.25 -2.37
N GLU A 119 -4.14 29.25 -3.62
CA GLU A 119 -4.59 28.37 -4.69
C GLU A 119 -3.77 27.08 -4.64
N VAL A 120 -4.25 26.20 -3.86
CA VAL A 120 -3.72 24.88 -3.68
C VAL A 120 -3.70 24.12 -4.97
N ALA A 121 -2.63 23.36 -5.15
CA ALA A 121 -2.49 22.42 -6.23
C ALA A 121 -3.79 21.62 -6.42
N VAL A 122 -4.47 21.91 -7.53
CA VAL A 122 -5.62 21.16 -7.99
C VAL A 122 -5.06 19.85 -8.50
N ILE A 123 -5.27 18.78 -7.75
CA ILE A 123 -5.05 17.45 -8.33
C ILE A 123 -6.24 17.17 -9.22
N GLU A 124 -6.04 17.28 -10.52
CA GLU A 124 -6.98 16.72 -11.48
C GLU A 124 -6.93 15.19 -11.33
N ASP A 125 -8.02 14.61 -10.89
CA ASP A 125 -8.17 13.17 -10.99
C ASP A 125 -8.18 12.76 -12.47
N ILE A 126 -7.98 11.47 -12.72
CA ILE A 126 -7.96 10.89 -14.08
C ILE A 126 -9.27 11.21 -14.88
N LYS A 127 -10.28 11.78 -14.24
CA LYS A 127 -11.58 12.15 -14.78
C LYS A 127 -11.77 13.67 -14.94
N GLY A 128 -10.72 14.47 -14.70
CA GLY A 128 -10.77 15.93 -14.86
C GLY A 128 -11.57 16.65 -13.77
N LYS A 129 -11.81 16.04 -12.62
CA LYS A 129 -12.38 16.72 -11.46
C LYS A 129 -11.27 17.31 -10.60
N SER A 130 -11.28 18.64 -10.49
CA SER A 130 -10.36 19.34 -9.60
C SER A 130 -10.79 19.19 -8.13
N THR A 131 -9.90 18.71 -7.29
CA THR A 131 -10.11 18.61 -5.85
C THR A 131 -9.18 19.60 -5.14
N LYS A 132 -9.73 20.49 -4.32
CA LYS A 132 -8.93 21.39 -3.48
C LYS A 132 -8.22 20.59 -2.40
N LEU A 133 -6.89 20.63 -2.39
CA LEU A 133 -6.07 19.79 -1.52
C LEU A 133 -5.91 20.32 -0.09
N LEU A 134 -6.28 21.55 0.21
CA LEU A 134 -5.95 22.21 1.48
C LEU A 134 -7.13 22.71 2.30
N SER A 135 -8.34 22.53 1.89
CA SER A 135 -9.46 22.89 2.75
C SER A 135 -10.26 21.64 3.09
N ASP A 136 -10.19 21.21 4.33
CA ASP A 136 -11.17 20.31 4.94
C ASP A 136 -11.52 19.08 4.08
N VAL A 137 -10.51 18.24 3.75
CA VAL A 137 -10.81 16.93 3.18
C VAL A 137 -11.46 16.10 4.27
N ASP A 138 -12.78 16.11 4.26
CA ASP A 138 -13.57 15.23 5.12
C ASP A 138 -13.52 13.81 4.54
N LEU A 139 -12.58 13.03 5.05
CA LEU A 139 -12.40 11.64 4.63
C LEU A 139 -13.63 10.77 4.94
N THR A 140 -14.54 11.26 5.79
CA THR A 140 -15.76 10.53 6.14
C THR A 140 -16.80 10.52 5.01
N LEU A 141 -16.74 11.49 4.10
CA LEU A 141 -17.68 11.65 2.98
C LEU A 141 -17.20 11.01 1.68
N ALA A 142 -15.97 10.48 1.67
CA ALA A 142 -15.39 9.93 0.45
C ALA A 142 -16.05 8.60 0.07
N SER A 143 -16.51 8.50 -1.17
CA SER A 143 -17.08 7.27 -1.75
C SER A 143 -16.06 6.12 -1.88
N SER A 144 -14.77 6.44 -1.86
CA SER A 144 -13.66 5.49 -1.79
C SER A 144 -12.72 5.92 -0.67
N LYS A 145 -12.77 5.23 0.43
CA LYS A 145 -12.02 5.55 1.63
C LYS A 145 -10.50 5.63 1.37
N ILE A 146 -9.90 4.63 0.77
CA ILE A 146 -8.46 4.60 0.47
C ILE A 146 -8.09 5.52 -0.70
N GLY A 147 -8.97 5.69 -1.68
CA GLY A 147 -8.71 6.55 -2.83
C GLY A 147 -8.37 8.00 -2.46
N HIS A 148 -8.95 8.51 -1.37
CA HIS A 148 -8.65 9.84 -0.85
C HIS A 148 -7.54 9.83 0.19
N MET A 149 -7.52 8.83 1.07
CA MET A 149 -6.54 8.70 2.15
C MET A 149 -5.10 8.59 1.63
N ARG A 150 -4.89 7.94 0.48
CA ARG A 150 -3.57 7.81 -0.17
C ARG A 150 -2.88 9.15 -0.49
N TYR A 151 -3.63 10.24 -0.55
CA TYR A 151 -3.10 11.58 -0.81
C TYR A 151 -2.98 12.43 0.45
N THR A 152 -3.10 11.84 1.61
CA THR A 152 -3.06 12.53 2.90
C THR A 152 -2.03 11.89 3.83
N PRO A 153 -1.57 12.60 4.86
CA PRO A 153 -0.69 12.03 5.88
C PRO A 153 -1.28 10.78 6.58
N ALA A 154 -2.62 10.65 6.64
CA ALA A 154 -3.28 9.48 7.20
C ALA A 154 -2.92 8.19 6.46
N GLY A 155 -2.80 8.24 5.11
CA GLY A 155 -2.34 7.10 4.32
C GLY A 155 -0.93 6.66 4.68
N ASN A 156 -0.02 7.63 4.84
CA ASN A 156 1.35 7.33 5.25
C ASN A 156 1.39 6.71 6.65
N ASN A 157 0.61 7.26 7.60
CA ASN A 157 0.53 6.70 8.95
C ASN A 157 0.01 5.26 8.93
N MET A 158 -1.01 4.97 8.13
CA MET A 158 -1.55 3.62 7.96
C MET A 158 -0.47 2.64 7.47
N VAL A 159 0.31 3.02 6.47
CA VAL A 159 1.42 2.20 5.94
C VAL A 159 2.48 1.98 7.02
N LEU A 160 2.86 3.02 7.76
CA LEU A 160 3.88 2.93 8.81
C LEU A 160 3.44 2.07 9.99
N GLU A 161 2.18 2.14 10.43
CA GLU A 161 1.67 1.29 11.51
C GLU A 161 1.61 -0.19 11.10
N PHE A 162 1.21 -0.46 9.86
CA PHE A 162 1.28 -1.83 9.35
C PHE A 162 2.73 -2.32 9.25
N ALA A 163 3.67 -1.45 8.83
CA ALA A 163 5.10 -1.79 8.78
C ALA A 163 5.65 -2.17 10.16
N ARG A 164 5.29 -1.44 11.21
CA ARG A 164 5.69 -1.77 12.60
C ARG A 164 5.20 -3.15 13.01
N SER A 165 3.93 -3.44 12.73
CA SER A 165 3.35 -4.75 13.02
C SER A 165 4.03 -5.86 12.21
N LEU A 166 4.31 -5.62 10.93
CA LEU A 166 4.99 -6.57 10.05
C LEU A 166 6.41 -6.89 10.52
N ILE A 167 7.20 -5.89 10.89
CA ILE A 167 8.57 -6.09 11.39
C ILE A 167 8.56 -7.03 12.60
N ALA A 168 7.63 -6.80 13.53
CA ALA A 168 7.51 -7.62 14.73
C ALA A 168 7.04 -9.05 14.44
N GLN A 169 6.00 -9.21 13.62
CA GLN A 169 5.39 -10.50 13.34
C GLN A 169 6.24 -11.38 12.41
N GLU A 170 6.90 -10.77 11.43
CA GLU A 170 7.78 -11.47 10.49
C GLU A 170 9.19 -11.66 11.06
N GLN A 171 9.47 -11.16 12.27
CA GLN A 171 10.77 -11.28 12.91
C GLN A 171 11.92 -10.84 11.99
N LEU A 172 11.71 -9.76 11.25
CA LEU A 172 12.78 -9.15 10.46
C LEU A 172 13.88 -8.73 11.43
N THR A 173 15.10 -9.02 11.16
CA THR A 173 16.25 -8.76 12.06
C THR A 173 16.56 -9.85 13.10
N SER A 174 15.81 -10.94 13.17
CA SER A 174 16.05 -12.00 14.17
C SER A 174 17.01 -13.09 13.70
N ASN A 175 17.52 -13.00 12.48
CA ASN A 175 18.46 -13.95 11.90
C ASN A 175 19.74 -13.26 11.41
N ASP A 176 20.79 -14.04 11.10
CA ASP A 176 22.08 -13.54 10.62
C ASP A 176 22.09 -13.23 9.10
N THR A 177 20.92 -13.19 8.46
CA THR A 177 20.81 -12.90 7.02
C THR A 177 20.21 -11.52 6.81
N PRO A 178 20.66 -10.76 5.78
CA PRO A 178 20.06 -9.47 5.47
C PRO A 178 18.66 -9.66 4.92
N ASP A 179 17.68 -8.93 5.45
CA ASP A 179 16.32 -8.84 4.94
C ASP A 179 16.09 -7.48 4.27
N LEU A 180 15.17 -7.41 3.31
CA LEU A 180 14.76 -6.19 2.63
C LEU A 180 13.29 -5.90 2.93
N LEU A 181 13.04 -4.75 3.53
CA LEU A 181 11.70 -4.19 3.69
C LEU A 181 11.58 -2.89 2.90
N ASN A 182 10.71 -2.88 1.89
CA ASN A 182 10.36 -1.67 1.15
C ASN A 182 9.06 -1.10 1.72
N ILE A 183 9.10 0.16 2.15
CA ILE A 183 7.94 0.91 2.62
C ILE A 183 7.71 2.07 1.67
N ILE A 184 6.57 2.06 0.97
CA ILE A 184 6.24 3.07 -0.05
C ILE A 184 5.04 3.87 0.45
N LEU A 185 5.28 5.18 0.66
CA LEU A 185 4.35 6.16 1.21
C LEU A 185 3.71 6.99 0.11
#